data_9fe20f06144af6c6a32c362149791ce3
#
_entry.id   9fe20f06144af6c6a32c362149791ce3
#
_cell.length_a   1.000
_cell.length_b   1.000
_cell.length_c   1.000
_cell.angle_alpha   90.00
_cell.angle_beta   90.00
_cell.angle_gamma   90.00
#
_symmetry.space_group_name_H-M   'P 1'
#
loop_
_entity.id
_entity.type
_entity.pdbx_description
1 polymer ?
#
loop_
_entity_poly.entity_id
_entity_poly.type
_entity_poly.pdbx_seq_one_letter_code
_entity_poly.pdbx_strand_id
1 'polypeptide(L)'
;MCIRDRDYVEAMWRMLQQKKPNDYVIGTGKTFTIKEFVNKSAKKIGFKIKWVGKGINEKALNIENKKVLIECKKRYFRPVEVNYLKGNAQRAKKLLKWSPKISIDNLIDEMIEHELENL
;
A
#
# COMPACT_ATOMS: atom_id res chain seq x y z
N MET A 1 4.54 0.37 -1.69
CA MET A 1 4.55 -1.11 -1.62
C MET A 1 3.94 -1.50 -0.29
N CYS A 2 2.79 -2.18 -0.32
CA CYS A 2 2.04 -2.48 0.90
C CYS A 2 2.19 -3.97 1.20
N ILE A 3 3.12 -4.28 2.10
CA ILE A 3 3.28 -5.60 2.70
C ILE A 3 3.24 -5.44 4.21
N ARG A 4 2.53 -6.32 4.88
CA ARG A 4 2.48 -6.35 6.33
C ARG A 4 3.80 -6.87 6.92
N ASP A 5 4.25 -6.30 8.00
CA ASP A 5 5.52 -6.61 8.67
C ASP A 5 5.70 -8.11 8.95
N ARG A 6 4.62 -8.79 9.33
CA ARG A 6 4.62 -10.25 9.56
C ARG A 6 5.04 -11.04 8.34
N ASP A 7 4.59 -10.64 7.14
CA ASP A 7 4.99 -11.30 5.89
C ASP A 7 6.47 -11.07 5.59
N TYR A 8 7.02 -9.89 5.93
CA TYR A 8 8.45 -9.62 5.82
C TYR A 8 9.28 -10.47 6.79
N VAL A 9 8.89 -10.50 8.05
CA VAL A 9 9.61 -11.28 9.09
C VAL A 9 9.60 -12.76 8.75
N GLU A 10 8.47 -13.30 8.28
CA GLU A 10 8.41 -14.68 7.81
C GLU A 10 9.37 -14.94 6.63
N ALA A 11 9.45 -14.00 5.68
CA ALA A 11 10.40 -14.12 4.56
C ALA A 11 11.84 -14.13 5.04
N MET A 12 12.22 -13.21 5.95
CA MET A 12 13.57 -13.14 6.53
C MET A 12 13.94 -14.44 7.27
N TRP A 13 13.03 -14.95 8.08
CA TRP A 13 13.25 -16.23 8.77
C TRP A 13 13.47 -17.38 7.78
N ARG A 14 12.66 -17.47 6.71
CA ARG A 14 12.80 -18.50 5.68
C ARG A 14 14.11 -18.37 4.88
N MET A 15 14.62 -17.15 4.68
CA MET A 15 15.93 -16.91 4.07
C MET A 15 17.04 -17.53 4.91
N LEU A 16 16.99 -17.39 6.23
CA LEU A 16 17.97 -17.95 7.15
C LEU A 16 17.97 -19.49 7.22
N GLN A 17 16.87 -20.13 6.83
CA GLN A 17 16.78 -21.59 6.76
C GLN A 17 17.39 -22.18 5.48
N GLN A 18 17.85 -21.34 4.55
CA GLN A 18 18.41 -21.84 3.28
C GLN A 18 19.87 -22.28 3.47
N LYS A 19 20.25 -23.40 2.82
CA LYS A 19 21.63 -23.91 2.86
C LYS A 19 22.63 -23.00 2.17
N LYS A 20 22.21 -22.21 1.21
CA LYS A 20 23.04 -21.28 0.45
C LYS A 20 22.41 -19.89 0.44
N PRO A 21 23.20 -18.83 0.64
CA PRO A 21 22.70 -17.47 0.54
C PRO A 21 22.28 -17.16 -0.89
N ASN A 22 21.26 -16.31 -1.01
CA ASN A 22 20.75 -15.84 -2.31
C ASN A 22 20.00 -14.52 -2.13
N ASP A 23 19.78 -13.80 -3.23
CA ASP A 23 19.02 -12.56 -3.25
C ASP A 23 17.55 -12.85 -3.55
N TYR A 24 16.65 -12.24 -2.77
CA TYR A 24 15.21 -12.42 -2.91
C TYR A 24 14.50 -11.08 -2.98
N VAL A 25 13.62 -10.93 -3.95
CA VAL A 25 12.64 -9.84 -3.97
C VAL A 25 11.42 -10.27 -3.18
N ILE A 26 11.09 -9.50 -2.14
CA ILE A 26 9.90 -9.73 -1.33
C ILE A 26 8.85 -8.69 -1.74
N GLY A 27 7.72 -9.17 -2.22
CA GLY A 27 6.65 -8.31 -2.72
C GLY A 27 5.36 -9.09 -2.97
N THR A 28 4.24 -8.37 -2.99
CA THR A 28 2.92 -8.98 -3.25
C THR A 28 2.72 -9.38 -4.71
N GLY A 29 3.54 -8.83 -5.62
CA GLY A 29 3.32 -8.95 -7.06
C GLY A 29 2.09 -8.17 -7.55
N LYS A 30 1.48 -7.35 -6.70
CA LYS A 30 0.38 -6.45 -7.04
C LYS A 30 0.81 -5.00 -6.86
N THR A 31 0.25 -4.12 -7.67
CA THR A 31 0.50 -2.67 -7.60
C THR A 31 -0.84 -1.97 -7.43
N PHE A 32 -0.87 -0.98 -6.56
CA PHE A 32 -2.03 -0.14 -6.31
C PHE A 32 -1.60 1.33 -6.43
N THR A 33 -2.44 2.15 -7.00
CA THR A 33 -2.25 3.59 -7.01
C THR A 33 -2.56 4.17 -5.63
N ILE A 34 -1.99 5.32 -5.30
CA ILE A 34 -2.35 6.07 -4.08
C ILE A 34 -3.85 6.39 -4.08
N LYS A 35 -4.40 6.72 -5.25
CA LYS A 35 -5.84 6.99 -5.41
C LYS A 35 -6.71 5.78 -5.05
N GLU A 36 -6.31 4.57 -5.49
CA GLU A 36 -7.02 3.34 -5.10
C GLU A 36 -6.94 3.08 -3.60
N PHE A 37 -5.75 3.30 -3.01
CA PHE A 37 -5.59 3.17 -1.55
C PHE A 37 -6.52 4.13 -0.79
N VAL A 38 -6.55 5.40 -1.18
CA VAL A 38 -7.44 6.42 -0.60
C VAL A 38 -8.91 6.06 -0.77
N ASN A 39 -9.31 5.61 -1.96
CA ASN A 39 -10.70 5.21 -2.22
C ASN A 39 -11.14 4.04 -1.34
N LYS A 40 -10.27 3.03 -1.16
CA LYS A 40 -10.53 1.89 -0.30
C LYS A 40 -10.65 2.31 1.18
N SER A 41 -9.73 3.13 1.65
CA SER A 41 -9.72 3.64 3.02
C SER A 41 -10.97 4.50 3.31
N ALA A 42 -11.31 5.43 2.41
CA ALA A 42 -12.50 6.26 2.54
C ALA A 42 -13.79 5.43 2.60
N LYS A 43 -13.91 4.43 1.71
CA LYS A 43 -15.05 3.50 1.71
C LYS A 43 -15.18 2.75 3.03
N LYS A 44 -14.05 2.32 3.61
CA LYS A 44 -14.05 1.56 4.86
C LYS A 44 -14.57 2.36 6.06
N ILE A 45 -14.26 3.66 6.13
CA ILE A 45 -14.75 4.57 7.18
C ILE A 45 -16.08 5.26 6.82
N GLY A 46 -16.73 4.83 5.72
CA GLY A 46 -18.04 5.34 5.31
C GLY A 46 -18.01 6.68 4.56
N PHE A 47 -16.85 7.19 4.18
CA PHE A 47 -16.75 8.44 3.42
C PHE A 47 -16.97 8.22 1.93
N LYS A 48 -17.86 9.01 1.35
CA LYS A 48 -18.05 9.10 -0.10
C LYS A 48 -17.18 10.23 -0.63
N ILE A 49 -16.19 9.90 -1.44
CA ILE A 49 -15.24 10.88 -1.96
C ILE A 49 -15.35 11.07 -3.46
N LYS A 50 -15.05 12.30 -3.90
CA LYS A 50 -14.96 12.68 -5.31
C LYS A 50 -13.61 13.34 -5.56
N TRP A 51 -12.93 12.88 -6.60
CA TRP A 51 -11.69 13.49 -7.08
C TRP A 51 -11.98 14.65 -8.03
N VAL A 52 -11.31 15.76 -7.83
CA VAL A 52 -11.39 16.98 -8.65
C VAL A 52 -9.99 17.51 -8.95
N GLY A 53 -9.83 18.19 -10.08
CA GLY A 53 -8.53 18.70 -10.55
C GLY A 53 -7.69 17.63 -11.24
N LYS A 54 -6.45 18.00 -11.61
CA LYS A 54 -5.48 17.12 -12.25
C LYS A 54 -4.06 17.44 -11.77
N GLY A 55 -3.20 16.43 -11.73
CA GLY A 55 -1.80 16.58 -11.36
C GLY A 55 -1.67 17.19 -9.96
N ILE A 56 -0.86 18.24 -9.83
CA ILE A 56 -0.60 18.90 -8.55
C ILE A 56 -1.82 19.60 -7.93
N ASN A 57 -2.84 19.87 -8.72
CA ASN A 57 -4.08 20.49 -8.26
C ASN A 57 -5.17 19.45 -7.93
N GLU A 58 -4.82 18.18 -7.94
CA GLU A 58 -5.77 17.11 -7.66
C GLU A 58 -6.11 17.06 -6.16
N LYS A 59 -7.41 16.94 -5.86
CA LYS A 59 -7.96 16.89 -4.50
C LYS A 59 -9.04 15.84 -4.40
N ALA A 60 -9.15 15.21 -3.23
CA ALA A 60 -10.28 14.37 -2.86
C ALA A 60 -11.20 15.15 -1.91
N LEU A 61 -12.46 15.26 -2.29
CA LEU A 61 -13.50 15.94 -1.53
C LEU A 61 -14.50 14.94 -0.96
N ASN A 62 -14.94 15.16 0.26
CA ASN A 62 -16.13 14.49 0.77
C ASN A 62 -17.36 15.01 0.01
N ILE A 63 -18.16 14.10 -0.56
CA ILE A 63 -19.35 14.47 -1.36
C ILE A 63 -20.41 15.18 -0.52
N GLU A 64 -20.56 14.78 0.74
CA GLU A 64 -21.65 15.24 1.62
C GLU A 64 -21.44 16.69 2.09
N ASN A 65 -20.22 17.00 2.54
CA ASN A 65 -19.94 18.31 3.13
C ASN A 65 -18.96 19.16 2.31
N LYS A 66 -18.51 18.67 1.15
CA LYS A 66 -17.56 19.31 0.23
C LYS A 66 -16.20 19.66 0.85
N LYS A 67 -15.88 19.14 2.04
CA LYS A 67 -14.58 19.36 2.66
C LYS A 67 -13.48 18.65 1.88
N VAL A 68 -12.34 19.31 1.76
CA VAL A 68 -11.12 18.72 1.20
C VAL A 68 -10.56 17.75 2.23
N LEU A 69 -10.49 16.47 1.88
CA LEU A 69 -9.90 15.43 2.72
C LEU A 69 -8.43 15.22 2.40
N ILE A 70 -8.08 15.26 1.13
CA ILE A 70 -6.71 15.03 0.64
C ILE A 70 -6.42 16.02 -0.48
N GLU A 71 -5.22 16.56 -0.51
CA GLU A 71 -4.73 17.43 -1.58
C GLU A 71 -3.25 17.19 -1.89
N CYS A 72 -2.87 17.41 -3.14
CA CYS A 72 -1.48 17.45 -3.55
C CYS A 72 -0.88 18.83 -3.19
N LYS A 73 0.30 18.84 -2.57
CA LYS A 73 1.02 20.10 -2.25
C LYS A 73 2.36 20.15 -2.94
N LYS A 74 2.72 21.33 -3.49
CA LYS A 74 4.01 21.59 -4.17
C LYS A 74 5.21 21.12 -3.37
N ARG A 75 5.22 21.36 -2.06
CA ARG A 75 6.35 21.00 -1.18
C ARG A 75 6.65 19.51 -1.12
N TYR A 76 5.67 18.65 -1.44
CA TYR A 76 5.81 17.19 -1.45
C TYR A 76 5.88 16.61 -2.87
N PHE A 77 5.77 17.47 -3.87
CA PHE A 77 5.82 17.03 -5.27
C PHE A 77 7.24 16.58 -5.64
N ARG A 78 7.34 15.40 -6.19
CA ARG A 78 8.60 14.86 -6.72
C ARG A 78 8.52 14.87 -8.25
N PRO A 79 9.36 15.69 -8.93
CA PRO A 79 9.29 15.81 -10.39
C PRO A 79 9.71 14.55 -11.13
N VAL A 80 10.54 13.72 -10.50
CA VAL A 80 10.96 12.43 -11.03
C VAL A 80 10.42 11.33 -10.11
N GLU A 81 9.34 10.71 -10.52
CA GLU A 81 8.71 9.59 -9.81
C GLU A 81 8.59 8.39 -10.75
N VAL A 82 8.74 7.19 -10.24
CA VAL A 82 8.58 5.97 -11.02
C VAL A 82 7.08 5.72 -11.23
N ASN A 83 6.64 5.78 -12.48
CA ASN A 83 5.22 5.61 -12.83
C ASN A 83 4.67 4.22 -12.48
N TYR A 84 5.53 3.21 -12.50
CA TYR A 84 5.13 1.84 -12.23
C TYR A 84 6.25 1.06 -11.55
N LEU A 85 6.00 0.56 -10.34
CA LEU A 85 6.95 -0.26 -9.60
C LEU A 85 6.25 -1.52 -9.12
N LYS A 86 6.72 -2.68 -9.58
CA LYS A 86 6.20 -3.99 -9.21
C LYS A 86 7.34 -4.94 -8.87
N GLY A 87 7.35 -5.44 -7.65
CA GLY A 87 8.31 -6.47 -7.23
C GLY A 87 7.93 -7.85 -7.79
N ASN A 88 8.90 -8.53 -8.41
CA ASN A 88 8.72 -9.91 -8.84
C ASN A 88 9.25 -10.87 -7.76
N ALA A 89 8.36 -11.41 -6.96
CA ALA A 89 8.66 -12.33 -5.87
C ALA A 89 8.67 -13.82 -6.29
N GLN A 90 8.73 -14.14 -7.58
CA GLN A 90 8.66 -15.54 -8.05
C GLN A 90 9.80 -16.40 -7.46
N ARG A 91 11.03 -15.86 -7.31
CA ARG A 91 12.14 -16.58 -6.71
C ARG A 91 11.86 -16.93 -5.25
N ALA A 92 11.35 -15.96 -4.46
CA ALA A 92 10.96 -16.18 -3.08
C ALA A 92 9.85 -17.25 -2.98
N LYS A 93 8.84 -17.17 -3.82
CA LYS A 93 7.77 -18.17 -3.88
C LYS A 93 8.31 -19.57 -4.19
N LYS A 94 9.23 -19.70 -5.15
CA LYS A 94 9.76 -21.00 -5.60
C LYS A 94 10.74 -21.60 -4.60
N LEU A 95 11.72 -20.82 -4.12
CA LEU A 95 12.82 -21.32 -3.30
C LEU A 95 12.52 -21.28 -1.81
N LEU A 96 11.91 -20.20 -1.31
CA LEU A 96 11.53 -20.07 0.10
C LEU A 96 10.14 -20.67 0.38
N LYS A 97 9.37 -21.01 -0.65
CA LYS A 97 7.94 -21.37 -0.55
C LYS A 97 7.14 -20.31 0.22
N TRP A 98 7.57 -19.06 0.05
CA TRP A 98 6.96 -17.91 0.69
C TRP A 98 6.00 -17.18 -0.25
N SER A 99 4.88 -16.76 0.26
CA SER A 99 3.96 -15.84 -0.41
C SER A 99 3.31 -14.92 0.62
N PRO A 100 3.00 -13.67 0.25
CA PRO A 100 2.31 -12.75 1.16
C PRO A 100 0.91 -13.29 1.49
N LYS A 101 0.53 -13.21 2.75
CA LYS A 101 -0.76 -13.70 3.26
C LYS A 101 -1.76 -12.58 3.44
N ILE A 102 -1.26 -11.37 3.69
CA ILE A 102 -2.09 -10.22 4.02
C ILE A 102 -2.34 -9.38 2.77
N SER A 103 -3.62 -9.18 2.45
CA SER A 103 -4.05 -8.35 1.33
C SER A 103 -3.98 -6.86 1.67
N ILE A 104 -4.05 -5.99 0.65
CA ILE A 104 -4.15 -4.53 0.85
C ILE A 104 -5.43 -4.16 1.63
N ASP A 105 -6.52 -4.87 1.41
CA ASP A 105 -7.78 -4.60 2.10
C ASP A 105 -7.66 -4.93 3.59
N ASN A 106 -7.08 -6.09 3.94
CA ASN A 106 -6.80 -6.45 5.33
C ASN A 106 -5.83 -5.46 6.00
N LEU A 107 -4.81 -5.00 5.28
CA LEU A 107 -3.87 -4.01 5.80
C LEU A 107 -4.57 -2.68 6.10
N ILE A 108 -5.44 -2.22 5.21
CA ILE A 108 -6.24 -1.00 5.40
C ILE A 108 -7.15 -1.17 6.62
N ASP A 109 -7.81 -2.32 6.76
CA ASP A 109 -8.67 -2.62 7.89
C ASP A 109 -7.92 -2.54 9.21
N GLU A 110 -6.79 -3.23 9.34
CA GLU A 110 -5.94 -3.18 10.54
C GLU A 110 -5.46 -1.75 10.86
N MET A 111 -5.05 -0.98 9.86
CA MET A 111 -4.58 0.39 10.06
C MET A 111 -5.70 1.30 10.55
N ILE A 112 -6.88 1.19 9.96
CA ILE A 112 -8.04 2.02 10.34
C ILE A 112 -8.52 1.64 11.75
N GLU A 113 -8.63 0.35 12.06
CA GLU A 113 -9.03 -0.13 13.38
C GLU A 113 -8.07 0.41 14.46
N HIS A 114 -6.76 0.29 14.23
CA HIS A 114 -5.75 0.80 15.15
C HIS A 114 -5.86 2.32 15.37
N GLU A 115 -6.05 3.11 14.32
CA GLU A 115 -6.19 4.57 14.46
C GLU A 115 -7.48 4.95 15.19
N LEU A 116 -8.59 4.24 14.94
CA LEU A 116 -9.86 4.52 15.61
C LEU A 116 -9.85 4.15 17.10
N GLU A 117 -9.08 3.12 17.50
CA GLU A 117 -8.91 2.74 18.90
C GLU A 117 -8.06 3.75 19.69
N ASN A 118 -7.25 4.56 19.02
CA ASN A 118 -6.34 5.54 19.61
C ASN A 118 -6.84 6.99 19.50
N LEU A 119 -8.06 7.22 19.00
CA LEU A 119 -8.73 8.53 18.97
C LEU A 119 -9.58 8.75 20.23
#